data_0c329700820de6dc784db1c5f153346e
#
_entry.id   0c329700820de6dc784db1c5f153346e
#
_cell.length_a   1.000
_cell.length_b   1.000
_cell.length_c   1.000
_cell.angle_alpha   90.00
_cell.angle_beta   90.00
_cell.angle_gamma   90.00
#
_symmetry.space_group_name_H-M   'P 1'
#
loop_
_entity.id
_entity.type
_entity.pdbx_description
1 polymer ?
#
loop_
_entity_poly.entity_id
_entity_poly.type
_entity_poly.pdbx_seq_one_letter_code
_entity_poly.pdbx_strand_id
1 'polypeptide(L)'
;MQDSRLYSLDFLKFVAALMITNSHFQPLYEDVSPSLATFGVHGNALFFFVSGFLLMMGFEKKKSHGFLNWYKGRMRSLWPAVFIWMVVSAAVWKQTLTIGNLLLFDGYWFLQAIAVAYIVFYVLTRPMKLFWGGQD
;
A
#
# COMPACT_ATOMS: atom_id res chain seq x y z
N MET A 1 -27.40 6.65 -0.01
CA MET A 1 -26.60 6.44 -1.22
C MET A 1 -25.69 5.25 -0.97
N GLN A 2 -25.93 4.16 -1.68
CA GLN A 2 -25.11 2.96 -1.62
C GLN A 2 -23.72 3.32 -2.12
N ASP A 3 -22.67 3.09 -1.31
CA ASP A 3 -21.29 3.27 -1.73
C ASP A 3 -21.02 2.28 -2.88
N SER A 4 -21.08 2.76 -4.11
CA SER A 4 -20.73 1.94 -5.27
C SER A 4 -19.24 1.61 -5.17
N ARG A 5 -18.95 0.37 -4.81
CA ARG A 5 -17.60 -0.14 -4.79
C ARG A 5 -17.04 -0.07 -6.22
N LEU A 6 -15.91 0.59 -6.40
CA LEU A 6 -15.27 0.73 -7.70
C LEU A 6 -14.46 -0.54 -8.03
N TYR A 7 -15.15 -1.55 -8.53
CA TYR A 7 -14.54 -2.83 -8.90
C TYR A 7 -13.36 -2.69 -9.87
N SER A 8 -13.40 -1.67 -10.75
CA SER A 8 -12.29 -1.36 -11.66
C SER A 8 -11.00 -1.01 -10.92
N LEU A 9 -11.08 -0.29 -9.82
CA LEU A 9 -9.91 0.07 -9.00
C LEU A 9 -9.39 -1.14 -8.19
N ASP A 10 -10.31 -2.00 -7.71
CA ASP A 10 -9.93 -3.26 -7.08
C ASP A 10 -9.20 -4.17 -8.08
N PHE A 11 -9.69 -4.24 -9.34
CA PHE A 11 -9.03 -4.97 -10.41
C PHE A 11 -7.64 -4.42 -10.74
N LEU A 12 -7.49 -3.09 -10.85
CA LEU A 12 -6.18 -2.48 -11.08
C LEU A 12 -5.19 -2.77 -9.93
N LYS A 13 -5.64 -2.77 -8.69
CA LYS A 13 -4.80 -3.19 -7.54
C LYS A 13 -4.38 -4.65 -7.64
N PHE A 14 -5.29 -5.52 -8.05
CA PHE A 14 -4.97 -6.93 -8.26
C PHE A 14 -3.92 -7.11 -9.35
N VAL A 15 -4.05 -6.43 -10.49
CA VAL A 15 -3.06 -6.45 -11.57
C VAL A 15 -1.70 -5.92 -11.06
N ALA A 16 -1.71 -4.79 -10.35
CA ALA A 16 -0.50 -4.24 -9.76
C ALA A 16 0.20 -5.24 -8.81
N ALA A 17 -0.58 -5.91 -7.96
CA ALA A 17 -0.07 -6.93 -7.05
C ALA A 17 0.54 -8.12 -7.80
N LEU A 18 -0.09 -8.58 -8.88
CA LEU A 18 0.47 -9.64 -9.74
C LEU A 18 1.80 -9.23 -10.37
N MET A 19 1.90 -7.99 -10.89
CA MET A 19 3.14 -7.46 -11.48
C MET A 19 4.26 -7.39 -10.44
N ILE A 20 3.97 -6.92 -9.22
CA ILE A 20 4.93 -6.86 -8.13
C ILE A 20 5.37 -8.28 -7.73
N THR A 21 4.40 -9.18 -7.54
CA THR A 21 4.69 -10.57 -7.15
C THR A 21 5.52 -11.29 -8.21
N ASN A 22 5.18 -11.12 -9.48
CA ASN A 22 5.93 -11.72 -10.59
C ASN A 22 7.40 -11.26 -10.58
N SER A 23 7.68 -10.00 -10.27
CA SER A 23 9.05 -9.49 -10.22
C SER A 23 9.91 -10.12 -9.11
N HIS A 24 9.28 -10.69 -8.08
CA HIS A 24 9.96 -11.41 -7.01
C HIS A 24 10.21 -12.89 -7.31
N PHE A 25 9.66 -13.40 -8.41
CA PHE A 25 9.83 -14.80 -8.82
C PHE A 25 11.05 -15.02 -9.74
N GLN A 26 11.98 -14.09 -9.79
CA GLN A 26 13.21 -14.22 -10.58
C GLN A 26 13.90 -15.60 -10.41
N PRO A 27 14.05 -16.17 -9.20
CA PRO A 27 14.65 -17.48 -9.04
C PRO A 27 13.89 -18.62 -9.72
N LEU A 28 12.56 -18.50 -9.92
CA LEU A 28 11.77 -19.50 -10.63
C LEU A 28 11.96 -19.46 -12.15
N TYR A 29 12.45 -18.33 -12.67
CA TYR A 29 12.65 -18.12 -14.11
C TYR A 29 14.10 -18.25 -14.54
N GLU A 30 15.01 -18.62 -13.61
CA GLU A 30 16.45 -18.64 -13.84
C GLU A 30 16.82 -19.59 -14.99
N ASP A 31 16.17 -20.76 -15.03
CA ASP A 31 16.41 -21.79 -16.06
C ASP A 31 15.70 -21.53 -17.41
N VAL A 32 14.74 -20.61 -17.44
CA VAL A 32 13.93 -20.33 -18.64
C VAL A 32 14.32 -18.98 -19.24
N SER A 33 14.02 -17.90 -18.54
CA SER A 33 14.41 -16.54 -18.91
C SER A 33 14.19 -15.59 -17.72
N PRO A 34 15.24 -15.04 -17.12
CA PRO A 34 15.12 -14.09 -16.01
C PRO A 34 14.33 -12.83 -16.38
N SER A 35 14.24 -12.49 -17.68
CA SER A 35 13.45 -11.35 -18.16
C SER A 35 11.93 -11.50 -17.97
N LEU A 36 11.44 -12.70 -17.66
CA LEU A 36 10.04 -12.92 -17.32
C LEU A 36 9.67 -12.32 -15.96
N ALA A 37 10.63 -12.20 -15.05
CA ALA A 37 10.44 -11.52 -13.75
C ALA A 37 10.51 -10.00 -13.91
N THR A 38 9.61 -9.44 -14.68
CA THR A 38 9.59 -8.01 -15.01
C THR A 38 8.35 -7.28 -14.47
N PHE A 39 8.23 -6.00 -14.77
CA PHE A 39 7.12 -5.12 -14.41
C PHE A 39 6.96 -4.76 -12.93
N GLY A 40 7.87 -5.14 -12.03
CA GLY A 40 7.78 -4.80 -10.61
C GLY A 40 7.68 -3.30 -10.35
N VAL A 41 8.50 -2.49 -11.03
CA VAL A 41 8.49 -1.02 -10.92
C VAL A 41 7.15 -0.46 -11.39
N HIS A 42 6.61 -0.94 -12.50
CA HIS A 42 5.31 -0.52 -13.03
C HIS A 42 4.17 -0.95 -12.10
N GLY A 43 4.25 -2.16 -11.54
CA GLY A 43 3.30 -2.64 -10.54
C GLY A 43 3.29 -1.75 -9.29
N ASN A 44 4.46 -1.38 -8.78
CA ASN A 44 4.59 -0.45 -7.66
C ASN A 44 3.97 0.92 -7.98
N ALA A 45 4.29 1.50 -9.15
CA ALA A 45 3.74 2.79 -9.56
C ALA A 45 2.21 2.75 -9.67
N LEU A 46 1.66 1.71 -10.31
CA LEU A 46 0.22 1.51 -10.44
C LEU A 46 -0.45 1.33 -9.08
N PHE A 47 0.15 0.55 -8.18
CA PHE A 47 -0.37 0.32 -6.83
C PHE A 47 -0.42 1.61 -6.02
N PHE A 48 0.66 2.42 -6.06
CA PHE A 48 0.69 3.72 -5.39
C PHE A 48 -0.33 4.68 -5.96
N PHE A 49 -0.46 4.75 -7.29
CA PHE A 49 -1.42 5.61 -7.96
C PHE A 49 -2.85 5.28 -7.52
N VAL A 50 -3.27 4.02 -7.65
CA VAL A 50 -4.62 3.58 -7.29
C VAL A 50 -4.87 3.74 -5.79
N SER A 51 -3.86 3.46 -4.96
CA SER A 51 -3.97 3.63 -3.51
C SER A 51 -4.12 5.08 -3.11
N GLY A 52 -3.36 5.99 -3.73
CA GLY A 52 -3.48 7.44 -3.52
C GLY A 52 -4.84 7.97 -3.96
N PHE A 53 -5.34 7.52 -5.12
CA PHE A 53 -6.66 7.89 -5.62
C PHE A 53 -7.79 7.46 -4.66
N LEU A 54 -7.78 6.20 -4.22
CA LEU A 54 -8.74 5.69 -3.23
C LEU A 54 -8.62 6.38 -1.88
N LEU A 55 -7.41 6.80 -1.52
CA LEU A 55 -7.15 7.54 -0.31
C LEU A 55 -7.82 8.91 -0.37
N MET A 56 -7.69 9.62 -1.50
CA MET A 56 -8.36 10.90 -1.75
C MET A 56 -9.87 10.78 -1.68
N MET A 57 -10.45 9.81 -2.38
CA MET A 57 -11.91 9.57 -2.37
C MET A 57 -12.45 9.24 -0.97
N GLY A 58 -11.70 8.47 -0.19
CA GLY A 58 -12.12 8.05 1.16
C GLY A 58 -11.81 9.07 2.25
N PHE A 59 -10.99 10.07 1.98
CA PHE A 59 -10.55 11.05 2.96
C PHE A 59 -11.69 11.98 3.38
N GLU A 60 -12.47 12.45 2.43
CA GLU A 60 -13.61 13.36 2.68
C GLU A 60 -14.63 12.74 3.65
N LYS A 61 -14.91 11.45 3.53
CA LYS A 61 -15.87 10.73 4.37
C LYS A 61 -15.40 10.52 5.81
N LYS A 62 -14.09 10.57 6.09
CA LYS A 62 -13.49 10.28 7.40
C LYS A 62 -12.81 11.50 8.05
N LYS A 63 -13.08 12.68 7.55
CA LYS A 63 -12.46 13.96 7.90
C LYS A 63 -12.60 14.35 9.39
N SER A 64 -13.64 13.82 10.07
CA SER A 64 -13.98 14.17 11.46
C SER A 64 -13.13 13.49 12.53
N HIS A 65 -12.34 12.49 12.17
CA HIS A 65 -11.69 11.58 13.12
C HIS A 65 -10.22 11.89 13.34
N GLY A 66 -9.72 13.05 13.41
CA GLY A 66 -8.31 13.39 13.73
C GLY A 66 -7.25 12.48 13.09
N PHE A 67 -6.03 12.96 12.96
CA PHE A 67 -4.93 12.24 12.28
C PHE A 67 -4.68 10.83 12.84
N LEU A 68 -4.57 10.70 14.16
CA LEU A 68 -4.20 9.43 14.78
C LEU A 68 -5.22 8.31 14.53
N ASN A 69 -6.51 8.64 14.61
CA ASN A 69 -7.57 7.66 14.37
C ASN A 69 -7.65 7.27 12.90
N TRP A 70 -7.48 8.24 12.00
CA TRP A 70 -7.42 7.99 10.57
C TRP A 70 -6.20 7.11 10.21
N TYR A 71 -5.01 7.45 10.71
CA TYR A 71 -3.78 6.71 10.44
C TYR A 71 -3.82 5.29 11.02
N LYS A 72 -4.27 5.14 12.26
CA LYS A 72 -4.50 3.81 12.86
C LYS A 72 -5.44 2.95 12.02
N GLY A 73 -6.52 3.52 11.49
CA GLY A 73 -7.45 2.81 10.62
C GLY A 73 -6.78 2.30 9.34
N ARG A 74 -5.86 3.08 8.75
CA ARG A 74 -5.09 2.69 7.56
C ARG A 74 -4.08 1.59 7.88
N MET A 75 -3.32 1.76 8.97
CA MET A 75 -2.37 0.73 9.42
C MET A 75 -3.07 -0.58 9.76
N ARG A 76 -4.19 -0.52 10.48
CA ARG A 76 -4.97 -1.71 10.84
C ARG A 76 -5.50 -2.46 9.61
N SER A 77 -5.80 -1.77 8.53
CA SER A 77 -6.22 -2.39 7.26
C SER A 77 -5.06 -3.06 6.51
N LEU A 78 -3.85 -2.53 6.66
CA LEU A 78 -2.66 -3.04 5.98
C LEU A 78 -2.01 -4.21 6.74
N TRP A 79 -1.98 -4.12 8.06
CA TRP A 79 -1.22 -4.99 8.96
C TRP A 79 -1.50 -6.51 8.82
N PRO A 80 -2.76 -6.98 8.69
CA PRO A 80 -3.00 -8.41 8.63
C PRO A 80 -2.34 -9.08 7.42
N ALA A 81 -2.41 -8.44 6.24
CA ALA A 81 -1.79 -8.96 5.03
C ALA A 81 -0.27 -8.98 5.14
N VAL A 82 0.31 -7.93 5.72
CA VAL A 82 1.76 -7.81 5.96
C VAL A 82 2.23 -8.88 6.95
N PHE A 83 1.50 -9.06 8.05
CA PHE A 83 1.83 -10.07 9.06
C PHE A 83 1.82 -11.48 8.47
N ILE A 84 0.78 -11.84 7.72
CA ILE A 84 0.70 -13.14 7.06
C ILE A 84 1.90 -13.32 6.11
N TRP A 85 2.22 -12.30 5.31
CA TRP A 85 3.35 -12.36 4.40
C TRP A 85 4.69 -12.54 5.14
N MET A 86 4.91 -11.82 6.25
CA MET A 86 6.10 -11.97 7.07
C MET A 86 6.26 -13.39 7.62
N VAL A 87 5.16 -13.97 8.14
CA VAL A 87 5.18 -15.34 8.67
C VAL A 87 5.50 -16.36 7.56
N VAL A 88 4.84 -16.23 6.41
CA VAL A 88 5.10 -17.09 5.24
C VAL A 88 6.55 -16.93 4.76
N SER A 89 7.03 -15.71 4.63
CA SER A 89 8.42 -15.44 4.20
C SER A 89 9.43 -16.03 5.19
N ALA A 90 9.22 -15.84 6.48
CA ALA A 90 10.10 -16.40 7.50
C ALA A 90 10.14 -17.93 7.46
N ALA A 91 8.99 -18.58 7.24
CA ALA A 91 8.90 -20.03 7.15
C ALA A 91 9.61 -20.56 5.88
N VAL A 92 9.42 -19.91 4.73
CA VAL A 92 9.97 -20.33 3.44
C VAL A 92 11.49 -20.07 3.36
N TRP A 93 11.92 -18.86 3.75
CA TRP A 93 13.33 -18.45 3.65
C TRP A 93 14.13 -18.64 4.95
N LYS A 94 13.52 -19.28 5.97
CA LYS A 94 14.15 -19.51 7.29
C LYS A 94 14.74 -18.25 7.93
N GLN A 95 14.06 -17.11 7.72
CA GLN A 95 14.47 -15.84 8.30
C GLN A 95 14.00 -15.71 9.74
N THR A 96 14.83 -15.12 10.59
CA THR A 96 14.43 -14.81 11.97
C THR A 96 13.51 -13.60 11.99
N LEU A 97 12.31 -13.75 12.54
CA LEU A 97 11.41 -12.64 12.76
C LEU A 97 11.89 -11.84 13.97
N THR A 98 12.27 -10.60 13.75
CA THR A 98 12.60 -9.66 14.81
C THR A 98 11.44 -8.69 15.06
N ILE A 99 11.43 -8.07 16.25
CA ILE A 99 10.45 -7.02 16.58
C ILE A 99 10.56 -5.85 15.61
N GLY A 100 11.76 -5.52 15.12
CA GLY A 100 11.99 -4.51 14.09
C GLY A 100 11.27 -4.83 12.79
N ASN A 101 11.36 -6.07 12.29
CA ASN A 101 10.64 -6.51 11.10
C ASN A 101 9.12 -6.35 11.28
N LEU A 102 8.62 -6.70 12.48
CA LEU A 102 7.19 -6.66 12.78
C LEU A 102 6.64 -5.23 12.92
N LEU A 103 7.35 -4.32 13.57
CA LEU A 103 6.86 -2.98 13.87
C LEU A 103 7.29 -1.91 12.87
N LEU A 104 8.51 -2.01 12.35
CA LEU A 104 9.12 -1.00 11.48
C LEU A 104 9.13 -1.43 10.01
N PHE A 105 8.59 -2.61 9.69
CA PHE A 105 8.64 -3.19 8.35
C PHE A 105 10.08 -3.27 7.79
N ASP A 106 11.04 -3.54 8.67
CA ASP A 106 12.44 -3.64 8.28
C ASP A 106 12.63 -4.70 7.20
N GLY A 107 13.36 -4.35 6.12
CA GLY A 107 13.45 -5.18 4.91
C GLY A 107 12.29 -5.02 3.92
N TYR A 108 11.21 -4.31 4.26
CA TYR A 108 10.04 -4.11 3.40
C TYR A 108 9.88 -2.62 3.03
N TRP A 109 10.84 -2.09 2.27
CA TRP A 109 10.88 -0.67 1.87
C TRP A 109 9.56 -0.15 1.29
N PHE A 110 8.83 -1.00 0.55
CA PHE A 110 7.54 -0.65 -0.05
C PHE A 110 6.47 -0.31 1.01
N LEU A 111 6.44 -1.05 2.11
CA LEU A 111 5.51 -0.81 3.22
C LEU A 111 5.90 0.43 4.01
N GLN A 112 7.19 0.65 4.22
CA GLN A 112 7.69 1.89 4.81
C GLN A 112 7.31 3.10 3.96
N ALA A 113 7.46 3.00 2.62
CA ALA A 113 7.05 4.04 1.69
C ALA A 113 5.55 4.33 1.77
N ILE A 114 4.68 3.31 1.86
CA ILE A 114 3.24 3.50 2.04
C ILE A 114 2.94 4.20 3.38
N ALA A 115 3.57 3.80 4.47
CA ALA A 115 3.36 4.39 5.78
C ALA A 115 3.74 5.89 5.79
N VAL A 116 4.87 6.23 5.18
CA VAL A 116 5.31 7.63 5.00
C VAL A 116 4.37 8.39 4.07
N ALA A 117 3.96 7.78 2.95
CA ALA A 117 3.02 8.40 1.99
C ALA A 117 1.69 8.77 2.65
N TYR A 118 1.19 7.98 3.60
CA TYR A 118 -0.01 8.34 4.36
C TYR A 118 0.18 9.61 5.21
N ILE A 119 1.33 9.79 5.83
CA ILE A 119 1.65 10.98 6.61
C ILE A 119 1.73 12.21 5.68
N VAL A 120 2.48 12.09 4.60
CA VAL A 120 2.64 13.15 3.59
C VAL A 120 1.28 13.55 3.00
N PHE A 121 0.47 12.58 2.62
CA PHE A 121 -0.88 12.81 2.12
C PHE A 121 -1.73 13.61 3.12
N TYR A 122 -1.73 13.21 4.38
CA TYR A 122 -2.50 13.90 5.41
C TYR A 122 -2.04 15.35 5.61
N VAL A 123 -0.73 15.58 5.59
CA VAL A 123 -0.15 16.93 5.73
C VAL A 123 -0.53 17.80 4.55
N LEU A 124 -0.41 17.27 3.32
CA LEU A 124 -0.73 18.03 2.09
C LEU A 124 -2.23 18.33 1.93
N THR A 125 -3.10 17.49 2.44
CA THR A 125 -4.55 17.72 2.34
C THR A 125 -5.08 18.75 3.35
N ARG A 126 -4.29 19.13 4.36
CA ARG A 126 -4.67 20.17 5.31
C ARG A 126 -4.73 21.59 4.71
N PRO A 127 -3.70 22.11 4.02
CA PRO A 127 -3.76 23.44 3.43
C PRO A 127 -4.75 23.56 2.27
N MET A 128 -5.05 22.48 1.56
CA MET A 128 -6.07 22.51 0.49
C MET A 128 -7.46 22.89 1.02
N LYS A 129 -7.76 22.64 2.29
CA LYS A 129 -9.01 23.06 2.94
C LYS A 129 -9.11 24.58 3.09
N LEU A 130 -8.00 25.28 3.31
CA LEU A 130 -7.95 26.72 3.42
C LEU A 130 -8.23 27.42 2.08
N PHE A 131 -7.91 26.76 0.96
CA PHE A 131 -8.11 27.30 -0.38
C PHE A 131 -9.51 27.01 -0.96
N TRP A 132 -10.13 25.88 -0.60
CA TRP A 132 -11.43 25.45 -1.18
C TRP A 132 -12.60 25.57 -0.22
N GLY A 133 -12.38 25.82 1.06
CA GLY A 133 -13.42 25.97 2.09
C GLY A 133 -13.93 27.41 2.31
N GLY A 134 -13.56 28.34 1.48
CA GLY A 134 -13.91 29.76 1.57
C GLY A 134 -15.00 30.22 0.61
N GLN A 135 -15.82 29.31 0.08
CA GLN A 135 -16.96 29.62 -0.77
C GLN A 135 -18.25 28.96 -0.23
N ASP A 136 -18.60 29.28 1.02
CA ASP A 136 -19.97 29.14 1.55
C ASP A 136 -20.43 30.48 2.09
#